data_b4b39bc5c2d18aac3669ea55a6fedd6f
#
_entry.id   b4b39bc5c2d18aac3669ea55a6fedd6f
#
_cell.length_a   1.000
_cell.length_b   1.000
_cell.length_c   1.000
_cell.angle_alpha   90.00
_cell.angle_beta   90.00
_cell.angle_gamma   90.00
#
_symmetry.space_group_name_H-M   'P 1'
#
loop_
_entity.id
_entity.type
_entity.pdbx_description
1 polymer ?
#
loop_
_entity_poly.entity_id
_entity_poly.type
_entity_poly.pdbx_seq_one_letter_code
_entity_poly.pdbx_strand_id
1 'polypeptide(L)'
;MERIIEYTADGSATLFVPELNEHYHSVKGALTESSHIFIDMGLKASASPAPHILEIGFGTGLNALLTLIEAERSGRQIHYTGIELYPLPWETVEKLRYNDRPGGDGEQRLTTDDEQAAQWMKALHTSPWGEDVRITPHFTLRKIQGDFTIMDRSSLITDRTSCLLYTSPSPRD
;
A
#
# COMPACT_ATOMS: atom_id res chain seq x y z
N MET A 1 -4.75 -0.94 -21.09
CA MET A 1 -3.54 -1.48 -20.42
C MET A 1 -3.92 -2.79 -19.77
N GLU A 2 -3.38 -3.89 -20.27
CA GLU A 2 -3.59 -5.23 -19.75
C GLU A 2 -2.81 -5.39 -18.42
N ARG A 3 -3.37 -6.15 -17.49
CA ARG A 3 -2.72 -6.46 -16.20
C ARG A 3 -2.85 -7.95 -15.94
N ILE A 4 -1.72 -8.63 -15.82
CA ILE A 4 -1.64 -10.08 -15.61
C ILE A 4 -1.23 -10.33 -14.16
N ILE A 5 -1.94 -11.22 -13.47
CA ILE A 5 -1.54 -11.62 -12.12
C ILE A 5 -0.40 -12.62 -12.22
N GLU A 6 0.70 -12.33 -11.55
CA GLU A 6 1.84 -13.22 -11.39
C GLU A 6 2.17 -13.43 -9.92
N TYR A 7 2.86 -14.50 -9.59
CA TYR A 7 3.29 -14.79 -8.23
C TYR A 7 4.79 -14.58 -8.09
N THR A 8 5.18 -13.86 -7.06
CA THR A 8 6.57 -13.57 -6.75
C THR A 8 7.23 -14.73 -6.01
N ALA A 9 8.55 -14.69 -5.81
CA ALA A 9 9.29 -15.77 -5.19
C ALA A 9 8.87 -16.10 -3.75
N ASP A 10 8.28 -15.13 -3.02
CA ASP A 10 7.71 -15.35 -1.68
C ASP A 10 6.26 -15.84 -1.69
N GLY A 11 5.71 -16.16 -2.87
CA GLY A 11 4.34 -16.62 -3.07
C GLY A 11 3.28 -15.53 -3.02
N SER A 12 3.64 -14.27 -2.80
CA SER A 12 2.68 -13.15 -2.89
C SER A 12 2.39 -12.79 -4.35
N ALA A 13 1.18 -12.28 -4.60
CA ALA A 13 0.79 -11.87 -5.94
C ALA A 13 1.30 -10.47 -6.29
N THR A 14 1.56 -10.25 -7.57
CA THR A 14 1.81 -8.93 -8.17
C THR A 14 1.06 -8.80 -9.47
N LEU A 15 1.01 -7.58 -10.02
CA LEU A 15 0.48 -7.32 -11.35
C LEU A 15 1.64 -7.04 -12.31
N PHE A 16 1.65 -7.74 -13.43
CA PHE A 16 2.53 -7.48 -14.55
C PHE A 16 1.80 -6.71 -15.64
N VAL A 17 2.44 -5.70 -16.20
CA VAL A 17 1.93 -4.89 -17.30
C VAL A 17 2.76 -5.17 -18.55
N PRO A 18 2.29 -6.02 -19.48
CA PRO A 18 3.06 -6.44 -20.66
C PRO A 18 3.53 -5.28 -21.53
N GLU A 19 2.66 -4.29 -21.74
CA GLU A 19 2.95 -3.13 -22.59
C GLU A 19 4.14 -2.30 -22.09
N LEU A 20 4.41 -2.31 -20.79
CA LEU A 20 5.51 -1.58 -20.16
C LEU A 20 6.67 -2.50 -19.77
N ASN A 21 6.45 -3.82 -19.80
CA ASN A 21 7.36 -4.82 -19.27
C ASN A 21 7.74 -4.53 -17.79
N GLU A 22 6.77 -4.11 -17.00
CA GLU A 22 6.95 -3.72 -15.59
C GLU A 22 5.99 -4.47 -14.66
N HIS A 23 6.45 -4.69 -13.41
CA HIS A 23 5.64 -5.24 -12.33
C HIS A 23 5.32 -4.15 -11.30
N TYR A 24 4.17 -4.29 -10.63
CA TYR A 24 3.78 -3.41 -9.51
C TYR A 24 4.67 -3.61 -8.27
N HIS A 25 5.25 -4.81 -8.10
CA HIS A 25 6.16 -5.14 -7.01
C HIS A 25 7.32 -6.01 -7.53
N SER A 26 8.37 -6.12 -6.72
CA SER A 26 9.50 -6.98 -7.04
C SER A 26 9.08 -8.44 -7.23
N VAL A 27 9.59 -9.07 -8.29
CA VAL A 27 9.40 -10.51 -8.54
C VAL A 27 10.07 -11.40 -7.47
N LYS A 28 10.94 -10.83 -6.64
CA LYS A 28 11.61 -11.56 -5.53
C LYS A 28 10.68 -11.77 -4.34
N GLY A 29 9.67 -10.91 -4.17
CA GLY A 29 8.70 -11.02 -3.08
C GLY A 29 8.03 -9.70 -2.80
N ALA A 30 6.77 -9.53 -3.24
CA ALA A 30 6.02 -8.30 -3.04
C ALA A 30 5.82 -8.01 -1.54
N LEU A 31 5.39 -9.01 -0.79
CA LEU A 31 5.14 -8.85 0.64
C LEU A 31 6.42 -8.69 1.44
N THR A 32 7.45 -9.50 1.15
CA THR A 32 8.76 -9.45 1.82
C THR A 32 9.43 -8.10 1.65
N GLU A 33 9.48 -7.60 0.43
CA GLU A 33 10.10 -6.31 0.12
C GLU A 33 9.34 -5.16 0.77
N SER A 34 8.02 -5.13 0.62
CA SER A 34 7.18 -4.09 1.22
C SER A 34 7.26 -4.08 2.74
N SER A 35 7.25 -5.25 3.39
CA SER A 35 7.40 -5.35 4.84
C SER A 35 8.77 -4.84 5.31
N HIS A 36 9.84 -5.25 4.62
CA HIS A 36 11.19 -4.85 5.01
C HIS A 36 11.45 -3.36 4.78
N ILE A 37 11.19 -2.86 3.56
CA ILE A 37 11.56 -1.48 3.19
C ILE A 37 10.64 -0.46 3.85
N PHE A 38 9.32 -0.63 3.74
CA PHE A 38 8.37 0.40 4.17
C PHE A 38 8.00 0.27 5.65
N ILE A 39 7.88 -0.93 6.18
CA ILE A 39 7.48 -1.13 7.58
C ILE A 39 8.70 -1.13 8.49
N ASP A 40 9.65 -2.06 8.30
CA ASP A 40 10.76 -2.21 9.25
C ASP A 40 11.77 -1.07 9.17
N MET A 41 12.24 -0.73 7.96
CA MET A 41 13.24 0.32 7.74
C MET A 41 12.63 1.73 7.71
N GLY A 42 11.36 1.87 7.39
CA GLY A 42 10.65 3.15 7.31
C GLY A 42 9.83 3.44 8.57
N LEU A 43 8.64 2.88 8.66
CA LEU A 43 7.66 3.21 9.68
C LEU A 43 8.14 2.92 11.11
N LYS A 44 8.68 1.72 11.37
CA LYS A 44 9.19 1.34 12.70
C LYS A 44 10.41 2.13 13.12
N ALA A 45 11.26 2.54 12.16
CA ALA A 45 12.41 3.38 12.44
C ALA A 45 12.04 4.84 12.77
N SER A 46 10.84 5.29 12.41
CA SER A 46 10.34 6.62 12.75
C SER A 46 9.97 6.72 14.22
N ALA A 47 10.52 7.72 14.92
CA ALA A 47 10.20 8.04 16.31
C ALA A 47 8.88 8.81 16.49
N SER A 48 8.23 9.25 15.41
CA SER A 48 6.97 10.01 15.50
C SER A 48 5.86 9.17 16.09
N PRO A 49 5.12 9.65 17.11
CA PRO A 49 3.95 8.96 17.65
C PRO A 49 2.74 8.98 16.70
N ALA A 50 2.73 9.94 15.77
CA ALA A 50 1.67 10.12 14.79
C ALA A 50 2.28 10.45 13.41
N PRO A 51 2.90 9.48 12.72
CA PRO A 51 3.55 9.72 11.44
C PRO A 51 2.52 9.99 10.35
N HIS A 52 2.86 10.91 9.46
CA HIS A 52 2.17 11.10 8.19
C HIS A 52 2.95 10.38 7.09
N ILE A 53 2.29 9.52 6.35
CA ILE A 53 2.90 8.79 5.23
C ILE A 53 2.35 9.37 3.93
N LEU A 54 3.26 9.66 3.01
CA LEU A 54 2.94 10.01 1.63
C LEU A 54 3.47 8.91 0.72
N GLU A 55 2.59 8.23 0.03
CA GLU A 55 2.94 7.24 -0.98
C GLU A 55 2.67 7.77 -2.39
N ILE A 56 3.68 7.66 -3.25
CA ILE A 56 3.54 7.93 -4.68
C ILE A 56 3.44 6.58 -5.40
N GLY A 57 2.32 6.35 -6.08
CA GLY A 57 1.97 5.06 -6.64
C GLY A 57 1.25 4.17 -5.62
N PHE A 58 -0.01 4.47 -5.29
CA PHE A 58 -0.82 3.67 -4.37
C PHE A 58 -0.98 2.21 -4.85
N GLY A 59 -1.09 2.03 -6.17
CA GLY A 59 -1.08 0.73 -6.84
C GLY A 59 -2.08 -0.28 -6.26
N THR A 60 -1.58 -1.43 -5.83
CA THR A 60 -2.40 -2.50 -5.25
C THR A 60 -2.84 -2.24 -3.81
N GLY A 61 -2.32 -1.19 -3.17
CA GLY A 61 -2.61 -0.86 -1.77
C GLY A 61 -1.89 -1.75 -0.75
N LEU A 62 -0.90 -2.54 -1.17
CA LEU A 62 -0.19 -3.45 -0.26
C LEU A 62 0.55 -2.68 0.85
N ASN A 63 1.26 -1.60 0.52
CA ASN A 63 1.96 -0.78 1.51
C ASN A 63 0.99 -0.13 2.50
N ALA A 64 -0.17 0.33 2.02
CA ALA A 64 -1.22 0.88 2.87
C ALA A 64 -1.79 -0.18 3.82
N LEU A 65 -2.04 -1.41 3.35
CA LEU A 65 -2.50 -2.52 4.18
C LEU A 65 -1.48 -2.87 5.27
N LEU A 66 -0.21 -3.05 4.91
CA LEU A 66 0.85 -3.36 5.88
C LEU A 66 1.01 -2.24 6.92
N THR A 67 0.90 -1.00 6.49
CA THR A 67 0.95 0.17 7.38
C THR A 67 -0.25 0.20 8.34
N LEU A 68 -1.44 -0.13 7.85
CA LEU A 68 -2.65 -0.22 8.68
C LEU A 68 -2.51 -1.33 9.73
N ILE A 69 -2.02 -2.50 9.34
CA ILE A 69 -1.75 -3.61 10.28
C ILE A 69 -0.77 -3.16 11.38
N GLU A 70 0.30 -2.47 11.01
CA GLU A 70 1.26 -1.95 11.97
C GLU A 70 0.67 -0.84 12.85
N ALA A 71 -0.21 0.01 12.32
CA ALA A 71 -0.93 1.04 13.11
C ALA A 71 -1.76 0.40 14.21
N GLU A 72 -2.56 -0.62 13.88
CA GLU A 72 -3.39 -1.34 14.86
C GLU A 72 -2.53 -2.10 15.87
N ARG A 73 -1.43 -2.72 15.42
CA ARG A 73 -0.52 -3.45 16.31
C ARG A 73 0.20 -2.55 17.31
N SER A 74 0.62 -1.36 16.88
CA SER A 74 1.43 -0.43 17.70
C SER A 74 0.59 0.60 18.45
N GLY A 75 -0.67 0.80 18.07
CA GLY A 75 -1.55 1.85 18.60
C GLY A 75 -1.17 3.27 18.11
N ARG A 76 -0.26 3.40 17.13
CA ARG A 76 0.15 4.70 16.59
C ARG A 76 -0.94 5.27 15.67
N GLN A 77 -1.19 6.56 15.79
CA GLN A 77 -2.14 7.27 14.92
C GLN A 77 -1.46 7.61 13.60
N ILE A 78 -1.81 6.92 12.52
CA ILE A 78 -1.19 7.09 11.21
C ILE A 78 -2.16 7.79 10.27
N HIS A 79 -1.69 8.87 9.63
CA HIS A 79 -2.34 9.48 8.49
C HIS A 79 -1.61 9.07 7.21
N TYR A 80 -2.30 8.41 6.30
CA TYR A 80 -1.75 7.86 5.06
C TYR A 80 -2.35 8.57 3.85
N THR A 81 -1.51 9.20 3.05
CA THR A 81 -1.91 9.81 1.77
C THR A 81 -1.32 9.00 0.62
N GLY A 82 -2.16 8.38 -0.18
CA GLY A 82 -1.77 7.66 -1.38
C GLY A 82 -2.14 8.44 -2.65
N ILE A 83 -1.16 8.67 -3.53
CA ILE A 83 -1.39 9.31 -4.82
C ILE A 83 -1.31 8.23 -5.91
N GLU A 84 -2.28 8.21 -6.82
CA GLU A 84 -2.33 7.24 -7.92
C GLU A 84 -2.83 7.90 -9.21
N LEU A 85 -2.09 7.70 -10.28
CA LEU A 85 -2.46 8.23 -11.59
C LEU A 85 -3.54 7.36 -12.25
N TYR A 86 -3.41 6.04 -12.14
CA TYR A 86 -4.28 5.04 -12.76
C TYR A 86 -4.86 4.07 -11.73
N PRO A 87 -5.86 4.50 -10.94
CA PRO A 87 -6.46 3.67 -9.90
C PRO A 87 -6.87 2.28 -10.38
N LEU A 88 -6.51 1.27 -9.60
CA LEU A 88 -6.96 -0.10 -9.85
C LEU A 88 -8.39 -0.29 -9.37
N PRO A 89 -9.27 -0.92 -10.18
CA PRO A 89 -10.60 -1.29 -9.72
C PRO A 89 -10.51 -2.40 -8.67
N TRP A 90 -11.46 -2.40 -7.72
CA TRP A 90 -11.49 -3.39 -6.64
C TRP A 90 -11.50 -4.84 -7.17
N GLU A 91 -12.23 -5.11 -8.24
CA GLU A 91 -12.34 -6.42 -8.87
C GLU A 91 -11.00 -6.99 -9.37
N THR A 92 -10.03 -6.12 -9.64
CA THR A 92 -8.66 -6.52 -9.98
C THR A 92 -7.86 -6.83 -8.71
N VAL A 93 -7.95 -5.96 -7.70
CA VAL A 93 -7.19 -6.09 -6.46
C VAL A 93 -7.65 -7.28 -5.62
N GLU A 94 -8.95 -7.53 -5.57
CA GLU A 94 -9.54 -8.69 -4.87
C GLU A 94 -8.93 -10.02 -5.32
N LYS A 95 -8.56 -10.13 -6.59
CA LYS A 95 -7.96 -11.35 -7.16
C LYS A 95 -6.52 -11.59 -6.71
N LEU A 96 -5.82 -10.56 -6.19
CA LEU A 96 -4.44 -10.69 -5.71
C LEU A 96 -4.35 -11.48 -4.40
N ARG A 97 -5.43 -11.53 -3.62
CA ARG A 97 -5.56 -12.36 -2.41
C ARG A 97 -4.35 -12.31 -1.50
N TYR A 98 -3.90 -11.11 -1.13
CA TYR A 98 -2.76 -10.95 -0.22
C TYR A 98 -2.96 -11.64 1.15
N ASN A 99 -4.20 -11.94 1.49
CA ASN A 99 -4.63 -12.67 2.67
C ASN A 99 -4.63 -14.21 2.50
N ASP A 100 -4.58 -14.72 1.26
CA ASP A 100 -4.70 -16.15 0.96
C ASP A 100 -3.50 -16.58 0.11
N ARG A 101 -2.54 -17.29 0.71
CA ARG A 101 -1.34 -17.76 0.03
C ARG A 101 -1.48 -19.21 -0.40
N PRO A 102 -1.46 -19.53 -1.69
CA PRO A 102 -1.31 -20.90 -2.12
C PRO A 102 0.15 -21.36 -1.88
N GLY A 103 0.36 -22.18 -0.85
CA GLY A 103 1.49 -23.09 -0.80
C GLY A 103 2.86 -22.54 -0.38
N GLY A 104 2.94 -21.50 0.43
CA GLY A 104 4.20 -21.02 0.96
C GLY A 104 4.46 -21.50 2.39
N ASP A 105 5.45 -22.36 2.61
CA ASP A 105 6.02 -22.69 3.92
C ASP A 105 6.85 -21.52 4.51
N GLY A 106 6.65 -20.30 3.99
CA GLY A 106 7.43 -19.13 4.34
C GLY A 106 6.90 -18.42 5.60
N GLU A 107 7.80 -18.07 6.49
CA GLU A 107 7.59 -17.38 7.78
C GLU A 107 6.90 -16.01 7.69
N GLN A 108 6.56 -15.51 6.50
CA GLN A 108 5.97 -14.19 6.30
C GLN A 108 4.47 -14.27 6.00
N ARG A 109 3.70 -14.53 7.06
CA ARG A 109 2.27 -14.28 7.05
C ARG A 109 1.99 -12.84 7.48
N LEU A 110 0.88 -12.28 6.99
CA LEU A 110 0.32 -11.10 7.63
C LEU A 110 0.10 -11.44 9.12
N THR A 111 0.53 -10.56 10.00
CA THR A 111 0.42 -10.77 11.46
C THR A 111 -1.00 -10.55 12.00
N THR A 112 -1.97 -10.52 11.12
CA THR A 112 -3.40 -10.35 11.44
C THR A 112 -4.20 -11.51 10.85
N ASP A 113 -5.45 -11.64 11.29
CA ASP A 113 -6.41 -12.58 10.74
C ASP A 113 -6.61 -12.29 9.23
N ASP A 114 -6.56 -13.34 8.41
CA ASP A 114 -6.70 -13.24 6.96
C ASP A 114 -8.03 -12.61 6.53
N GLU A 115 -9.12 -12.89 7.27
CA GLU A 115 -10.43 -12.28 7.02
C GLU A 115 -10.41 -10.77 7.33
N GLN A 116 -9.76 -10.37 8.42
CA GLN A 116 -9.62 -8.96 8.78
C GLN A 116 -8.76 -8.21 7.76
N ALA A 117 -7.68 -8.80 7.27
CA ALA A 117 -6.85 -8.21 6.22
C ALA A 117 -7.63 -8.00 4.91
N ALA A 118 -8.48 -8.98 4.54
CA ALA A 118 -9.35 -8.85 3.37
C ALA A 118 -10.37 -7.71 3.50
N GLN A 119 -10.98 -7.58 4.67
CA GLN A 119 -11.92 -6.49 4.96
C GLN A 119 -11.23 -5.13 4.90
N TRP A 120 -10.04 -5.00 5.47
CA TRP A 120 -9.27 -3.76 5.42
C TRP A 120 -8.82 -3.42 4.00
N MET A 121 -8.34 -4.39 3.23
CA MET A 121 -7.96 -4.18 1.82
C MET A 121 -9.15 -3.68 1.00
N LYS A 122 -10.34 -4.27 1.19
CA LYS A 122 -11.57 -3.80 0.56
C LYS A 122 -11.88 -2.35 0.96
N ALA A 123 -11.83 -2.04 2.26
CA ALA A 123 -12.09 -0.68 2.76
C ALA A 123 -11.11 0.34 2.18
N LEU A 124 -9.81 0.00 2.08
CA LEU A 124 -8.79 0.86 1.47
C LEU A 124 -9.13 1.20 0.01
N HIS A 125 -9.56 0.21 -0.78
CA HIS A 125 -9.86 0.43 -2.20
C HIS A 125 -11.22 1.07 -2.46
N THR A 126 -12.25 0.69 -1.70
CA THR A 126 -13.62 1.19 -1.92
C THR A 126 -13.91 2.54 -1.24
N SER A 127 -13.01 3.01 -0.37
CA SER A 127 -13.14 4.36 0.22
C SER A 127 -13.13 5.46 -0.85
N PRO A 128 -13.83 6.58 -0.63
CA PRO A 128 -13.86 7.69 -1.59
C PRO A 128 -12.47 8.31 -1.79
N TRP A 129 -12.30 8.98 -2.95
CA TRP A 129 -11.10 9.73 -3.30
C TRP A 129 -11.25 11.21 -2.90
N GLY A 130 -10.13 11.87 -2.61
CA GLY A 130 -10.07 13.31 -2.37
C GLY A 130 -10.41 13.76 -0.94
N GLU A 131 -10.78 12.86 -0.07
CA GLU A 131 -11.13 13.17 1.33
C GLU A 131 -10.46 12.23 2.33
N ASP A 132 -10.38 12.65 3.58
CA ASP A 132 -9.87 11.84 4.68
C ASP A 132 -10.93 10.85 5.14
N VAL A 133 -10.58 9.56 5.12
CA VAL A 133 -11.46 8.48 5.54
C VAL A 133 -10.82 7.72 6.69
N ARG A 134 -11.47 7.69 7.84
CA ARG A 134 -11.00 6.89 8.98
C ARG A 134 -11.36 5.43 8.76
N ILE A 135 -10.36 4.62 8.37
CA ILE A 135 -10.54 3.19 8.11
C ILE A 135 -10.63 2.41 9.41
N THR A 136 -9.75 2.74 10.38
CA THR A 136 -9.74 2.16 11.72
C THR A 136 -9.49 3.26 12.76
N PRO A 137 -9.60 2.96 14.08
CA PRO A 137 -9.27 3.95 15.12
C PRO A 137 -7.86 4.55 15.00
N HIS A 138 -6.89 3.79 14.43
CA HIS A 138 -5.49 4.20 14.36
C HIS A 138 -5.02 4.55 12.92
N PHE A 139 -5.90 4.43 11.91
CA PHE A 139 -5.50 4.65 10.53
C PHE A 139 -6.50 5.50 9.76
N THR A 140 -6.05 6.66 9.29
CA THR A 140 -6.79 7.55 8.39
C THR A 140 -6.15 7.52 7.00
N LEU A 141 -6.96 7.28 5.97
CA LEU A 141 -6.54 7.22 4.57
C LEU A 141 -7.06 8.44 3.82
N ARG A 142 -6.18 9.03 3.01
CA ARG A 142 -6.54 9.96 1.95
C ARG A 142 -6.00 9.44 0.63
N LYS A 143 -6.88 9.20 -0.34
CA LYS A 143 -6.48 8.84 -1.70
C LYS A 143 -6.64 10.03 -2.63
N ILE A 144 -5.64 10.29 -3.46
CA ILE A 144 -5.66 11.40 -4.42
C ILE A 144 -5.36 10.81 -5.80
N GLN A 145 -6.31 10.98 -6.73
CA GLN A 145 -6.08 10.62 -8.12
C GLN A 145 -5.41 11.78 -8.85
N GLY A 146 -4.23 11.54 -9.40
CA GLY A 146 -3.52 12.56 -10.15
C GLY A 146 -2.06 12.24 -10.39
N ASP A 147 -1.45 13.02 -11.26
CA ASP A 147 -0.03 12.96 -11.56
C ASP A 147 0.76 13.79 -10.54
N PHE A 148 1.55 13.10 -9.71
CA PHE A 148 2.37 13.74 -8.69
C PHE A 148 3.39 14.74 -9.27
N THR A 149 3.82 14.55 -10.53
CA THR A 149 4.83 15.42 -11.15
C THR A 149 4.33 16.82 -11.45
N ILE A 150 3.01 16.98 -11.66
CA ILE A 150 2.37 18.25 -12.00
C ILE A 150 1.45 18.79 -10.91
N MET A 151 1.22 18.02 -9.82
CA MET A 151 0.35 18.46 -8.72
C MET A 151 0.97 19.58 -7.89
N ASP A 152 0.12 20.46 -7.35
CA ASP A 152 0.53 21.37 -6.28
C ASP A 152 0.78 20.58 -4.98
N ARG A 153 2.05 20.51 -4.62
CA ARG A 153 2.54 19.73 -3.47
C ARG A 153 2.38 20.47 -2.14
N SER A 154 2.04 21.73 -2.16
CA SER A 154 1.95 22.56 -0.94
C SER A 154 0.85 22.10 0.01
N SER A 155 -0.19 21.47 -0.53
CA SER A 155 -1.34 20.95 0.23
C SER A 155 -1.23 19.49 0.67
N LEU A 156 -0.21 18.76 0.17
CA LEU A 156 -0.09 17.31 0.41
C LEU A 156 0.47 16.98 1.80
N ILE A 157 1.27 17.89 2.37
CA ILE A 157 1.98 17.68 3.64
C ILE A 157 1.77 18.92 4.49
N THR A 158 0.90 18.81 5.48
CA THR A 158 0.65 19.88 6.45
C THR A 158 1.69 19.91 7.57
N ASP A 159 2.26 18.75 7.93
CA ASP A 159 3.35 18.63 8.90
C ASP A 159 4.53 17.89 8.28
N ARG A 160 5.59 18.64 7.97
CA ARG A 160 6.83 18.12 7.36
C ARG A 160 7.75 17.40 8.34
N THR A 161 7.52 17.53 9.63
CA THR A 161 8.42 16.99 10.67
C THR A 161 8.21 15.50 10.92
N SER A 162 7.08 14.95 10.53
CA SER A 162 6.70 13.54 10.75
C SER A 162 6.33 12.80 9.46
N CYS A 163 6.66 13.33 8.29
CA CYS A 163 6.30 12.74 7.02
C CYS A 163 7.33 11.70 6.56
N LEU A 164 6.84 10.49 6.26
CA LEU A 164 7.59 9.42 5.59
C LEU A 164 7.14 9.36 4.13
N LEU A 165 8.09 9.37 3.21
CA LEU A 165 7.83 9.25 1.79
C LEU A 165 8.03 7.81 1.33
N TYR A 166 6.98 7.19 0.81
CA TYR A 166 7.01 5.90 0.14
C TYR A 166 6.93 6.12 -1.38
N THR A 167 7.78 5.42 -2.11
CA THR A 167 7.72 5.39 -3.57
C THR A 167 7.71 3.95 -4.03
N SER A 168 6.60 3.52 -4.62
CA SER A 168 6.51 2.21 -5.25
C SER A 168 6.75 2.35 -6.75
N PRO A 169 7.44 1.39 -7.38
CA PRO A 169 7.44 1.34 -8.84
C PRO A 169 6.00 1.15 -9.29
N SER A 170 5.44 2.18 -9.90
CA SER A 170 4.15 2.12 -10.58
C SER A 170 4.43 2.07 -12.06
N PRO A 171 3.79 1.18 -12.82
CA PRO A 171 3.93 1.16 -14.27
C PRO A 171 3.65 2.55 -14.83
N ARG A 172 4.61 3.10 -15.55
CA ARG A 172 4.52 4.42 -16.18
C ARG A 172 4.04 4.24 -17.61
N ASP A 173 3.22 5.16 -18.07
CA ASP A 173 2.90 5.29 -19.49
C ASP A 173 4.04 5.88 -20.27
#